data_b6c5f6c12b76d35242696db83f216787
#
_entry.id   b6c5f6c12b76d35242696db83f216787
#
_cell.length_a   1.000
_cell.length_b   1.000
_cell.length_c   1.000
_cell.angle_alpha   90.00
_cell.angle_beta   90.00
_cell.angle_gamma   90.00
#
_symmetry.space_group_name_H-M   'P 1'
#
loop_
_entity.id
_entity.type
_entity.pdbx_description
1 polymer ?
#
loop_
_entity_poly.entity_id
_entity_poly.type
_entity_poly.pdbx_seq_one_letter_code
_entity_poly.pdbx_strand_id
1 'polypeptide(L)'
;MKKCRYCAEEIQTEATICKHCGKQQRNPNDMAKHINILGALFLTFSILMIIGGVVINQFLPMAGEISGDSTAIRITSIIGQSIGAVLFIFAVPGFICGYGLITKKAWSRVFGIILSCLSLFSIPIGTIIGIYGLWTLFKDETKDLLSKSPPIGE
;
A
#
# COMPACT_ATOMS: atom_id res chain seq x y z
N MET A 1 23.90 8.62 -22.23
CA MET A 1 23.27 9.96 -22.18
C MET A 1 21.75 9.81 -22.20
N LYS A 2 20.98 10.70 -21.54
CA LYS A 2 19.51 10.72 -21.59
C LYS A 2 19.02 12.05 -22.17
N LYS A 3 17.85 12.05 -22.80
CA LYS A 3 17.23 13.29 -23.27
C LYS A 3 16.47 13.99 -22.14
N CYS A 4 16.61 15.30 -22.05
CA CYS A 4 15.87 16.13 -21.10
C CYS A 4 14.37 16.08 -21.41
N ARG A 5 13.52 15.87 -20.39
CA ARG A 5 12.06 15.80 -20.53
C ARG A 5 11.41 17.12 -20.99
N TYR A 6 12.10 18.26 -20.78
CA TYR A 6 11.54 19.59 -21.00
C TYR A 6 12.05 20.28 -22.26
N CYS A 7 13.33 20.06 -22.61
CA CYS A 7 13.95 20.70 -23.78
C CYS A 7 14.49 19.71 -24.81
N ALA A 8 14.34 18.39 -24.59
CA ALA A 8 14.80 17.30 -25.43
C ALA A 8 16.32 17.25 -25.70
N GLU A 9 17.11 18.14 -25.13
CA GLU A 9 18.57 18.18 -25.24
C GLU A 9 19.23 17.00 -24.51
N GLU A 10 20.41 16.58 -24.97
CA GLU A 10 21.17 15.50 -24.35
C GLU A 10 21.85 15.96 -23.06
N ILE A 11 21.61 15.22 -22.00
CA ILE A 11 22.18 15.44 -20.68
C ILE A 11 22.81 14.14 -20.16
N GLN A 12 23.72 14.26 -19.20
CA GLN A 12 24.29 13.07 -18.52
C GLN A 12 23.21 12.25 -17.86
N THR A 13 23.35 10.94 -17.85
CA THR A 13 22.37 9.99 -17.29
C THR A 13 22.06 10.27 -15.82
N GLU A 14 23.04 10.73 -15.06
CA GLU A 14 22.95 11.03 -13.63
C GLU A 14 22.61 12.49 -13.33
N ALA A 15 22.52 13.36 -14.35
CA ALA A 15 22.24 14.76 -14.14
C ALA A 15 20.86 14.96 -13.49
N THR A 16 20.85 15.63 -12.34
CA THR A 16 19.63 16.00 -11.58
C THR A 16 19.04 17.33 -12.05
N ILE A 17 19.85 18.18 -12.69
CA ILE A 17 19.44 19.48 -13.25
C ILE A 17 19.88 19.53 -14.71
N CYS A 18 18.99 19.97 -15.59
CA CYS A 18 19.33 20.19 -16.99
C CYS A 18 20.16 21.46 -17.13
N LYS A 19 21.35 21.37 -17.74
CA LYS A 19 22.24 22.50 -17.98
C LYS A 19 21.67 23.50 -19.00
N HIS A 20 20.71 23.09 -19.85
CA HIS A 20 20.15 23.95 -20.90
C HIS A 20 18.89 24.67 -20.45
N CYS A 21 17.96 24.00 -19.76
CA CYS A 21 16.71 24.64 -19.34
C CYS A 21 16.59 24.87 -17.84
N GLY A 22 17.61 24.52 -17.03
CA GLY A 22 17.64 24.73 -15.59
C GLY A 22 16.62 23.90 -14.79
N LYS A 23 15.76 23.12 -15.46
CA LYS A 23 14.74 22.32 -14.77
C LYS A 23 15.32 21.06 -14.15
N GLN A 24 14.86 20.75 -12.96
CA GLN A 24 15.28 19.57 -12.20
C GLN A 24 14.81 18.30 -12.91
N GLN A 25 15.77 17.44 -13.23
CA GLN A 25 15.55 16.10 -13.78
C GLN A 25 15.55 15.09 -12.63
N ARG A 26 14.37 14.79 -12.08
CA ARG A 26 14.29 13.74 -11.06
C ARG A 26 14.52 12.37 -11.68
N ASN A 27 15.24 11.55 -10.93
CA ASN A 27 15.55 10.19 -11.35
C ASN A 27 14.28 9.33 -11.20
N PRO A 28 13.74 8.72 -12.27
CA PRO A 28 12.54 7.88 -12.16
C PRO A 28 12.74 6.70 -11.21
N ASN A 29 13.99 6.29 -10.97
CA ASN A 29 14.33 5.22 -10.05
C ASN A 29 14.02 5.57 -8.58
N ASP A 30 14.10 6.85 -8.19
CA ASP A 30 13.83 7.22 -6.80
C ASP A 30 12.33 7.09 -6.49
N MET A 31 11.47 7.51 -7.42
CA MET A 31 10.03 7.35 -7.24
C MET A 31 9.60 5.88 -7.30
N ALA A 32 10.23 5.07 -8.15
CA ALA A 32 9.98 3.63 -8.21
C ALA A 32 10.32 2.94 -6.87
N LYS A 33 11.37 3.39 -6.17
CA LYS A 33 11.70 2.91 -4.82
C LYS A 33 10.59 3.24 -3.82
N HIS A 34 10.08 4.47 -3.82
CA HIS A 34 8.99 4.87 -2.92
C HIS A 34 7.71 4.06 -3.18
N ILE A 35 7.37 3.79 -4.43
CA ILE A 35 6.22 2.94 -4.80
C ILE A 35 6.43 1.51 -4.29
N ASN A 36 7.61 0.95 -4.45
CA ASN A 36 7.92 -0.40 -3.97
C ASN A 36 7.88 -0.48 -2.44
N ILE A 37 8.40 0.54 -1.74
CA ILE A 37 8.32 0.63 -0.27
C ILE A 37 6.85 0.71 0.17
N LEU A 38 6.04 1.55 -0.47
CA LEU A 38 4.62 1.66 -0.17
C LEU A 38 3.89 0.33 -0.40
N GLY A 39 4.16 -0.34 -1.52
CA GLY A 39 3.61 -1.66 -1.82
C GLY A 39 4.00 -2.72 -0.78
N ALA A 40 5.26 -2.72 -0.35
CA ALA A 40 5.75 -3.60 0.70
C ALA A 40 5.08 -3.32 2.04
N LEU A 41 4.88 -2.03 2.41
CA LEU A 41 4.16 -1.64 3.62
C LEU A 41 2.70 -2.14 3.61
N PHE A 42 1.99 -1.99 2.50
CA PHE A 42 0.63 -2.53 2.36
C PHE A 42 0.60 -4.05 2.49
N LEU A 43 1.54 -4.77 1.85
CA LEU A 43 1.63 -6.23 1.98
C LEU A 43 1.90 -6.66 3.41
N THR A 44 2.89 -6.06 4.06
CA THR A 44 3.26 -6.38 5.45
C THR A 44 2.09 -6.11 6.39
N PHE A 45 1.42 -4.96 6.24
CA PHE A 45 0.26 -4.61 7.05
C PHE A 45 -0.90 -5.59 6.84
N SER A 46 -1.16 -6.00 5.60
CA SER A 46 -2.21 -6.99 5.29
C SER A 46 -1.90 -8.36 5.89
N ILE A 47 -0.64 -8.80 5.83
CA ILE A 47 -0.21 -10.06 6.46
C ILE A 47 -0.40 -9.99 7.98
N LEU A 48 -0.02 -8.89 8.61
CA LEU A 48 -0.24 -8.68 10.05
C LEU A 48 -1.73 -8.72 10.42
N MET A 49 -2.60 -8.11 9.59
CA MET A 49 -4.05 -8.15 9.79
C MET A 49 -4.61 -9.57 9.67
N ILE A 50 -4.12 -10.37 8.71
CA ILE A 50 -4.52 -11.78 8.55
C ILE A 50 -4.09 -12.59 9.78
N ILE A 51 -2.83 -12.46 10.20
CA ILE A 51 -2.31 -13.16 11.37
C ILE A 51 -3.09 -12.76 12.62
N GLY A 52 -3.31 -11.45 12.83
CA GLY A 52 -4.11 -10.93 13.94
C GLY A 52 -5.54 -11.48 13.95
N GLY A 53 -6.18 -11.53 12.78
CA GLY A 53 -7.53 -12.10 12.64
C GLY A 53 -7.58 -13.57 12.99
N VAL A 54 -6.58 -14.37 12.56
CA VAL A 54 -6.47 -15.79 12.92
C VAL A 54 -6.24 -15.96 14.42
N VAL A 55 -5.31 -15.20 15.00
CA VAL A 55 -5.00 -15.24 16.43
C VAL A 55 -6.24 -14.91 17.26
N ILE A 56 -6.93 -13.82 16.95
CA ILE A 56 -8.15 -13.42 17.67
C ILE A 56 -9.22 -14.50 17.56
N ASN A 57 -9.41 -15.07 16.38
CA ASN A 57 -10.43 -16.11 16.16
C ASN A 57 -10.14 -17.40 16.95
N GLN A 58 -8.87 -17.71 17.21
CA GLN A 58 -8.49 -18.90 17.99
C GLN A 58 -8.48 -18.63 19.51
N PHE A 59 -7.92 -17.49 19.92
CA PHE A 59 -7.68 -17.23 21.35
C PHE A 59 -8.90 -16.67 22.08
N LEU A 60 -9.77 -15.93 21.40
CA LEU A 60 -10.94 -15.33 22.07
C LEU A 60 -11.95 -16.36 22.56
N PRO A 61 -12.31 -17.40 21.81
CA PRO A 61 -13.16 -18.50 22.31
C PRO A 61 -12.53 -19.25 23.48
N MET A 62 -11.23 -19.52 23.40
CA MET A 62 -10.47 -20.19 24.47
C MET A 62 -10.50 -19.41 25.79
N ALA A 63 -10.44 -18.07 25.72
CA ALA A 63 -10.60 -17.24 26.93
C ALA A 63 -12.02 -17.33 27.51
N GLY A 64 -13.04 -17.54 26.69
CA GLY A 64 -14.40 -17.81 27.14
C GLY A 64 -14.55 -19.16 27.86
N GLU A 65 -13.87 -20.21 27.40
CA GLU A 65 -13.88 -21.54 28.01
C GLU A 65 -13.29 -21.53 29.44
N ILE A 66 -12.29 -20.70 29.71
CA ILE A 66 -11.67 -20.55 31.03
C ILE A 66 -12.67 -20.04 32.07
N SER A 67 -13.68 -19.26 31.68
CA SER A 67 -14.69 -18.75 32.61
C SER A 67 -15.75 -19.79 33.00
N GLY A 68 -15.86 -20.91 32.29
CA GLY A 68 -16.80 -22.00 32.58
C GLY A 68 -18.29 -21.65 32.35
N ASP A 69 -18.57 -20.43 31.88
CA ASP A 69 -19.94 -19.96 31.61
C ASP A 69 -20.29 -20.11 30.12
N SER A 70 -21.34 -20.86 29.80
CA SER A 70 -21.80 -21.07 28.44
C SER A 70 -22.17 -19.77 27.71
N THR A 71 -22.63 -18.77 28.43
CA THR A 71 -22.96 -17.45 27.91
C THR A 71 -21.69 -16.69 27.49
N ALA A 72 -20.65 -16.73 28.34
CA ALA A 72 -19.36 -16.11 28.06
C ALA A 72 -18.69 -16.73 26.82
N ILE A 73 -18.71 -18.05 26.69
CA ILE A 73 -18.17 -18.78 25.53
C ILE A 73 -18.84 -18.31 24.25
N ARG A 74 -20.17 -18.24 24.26
CA ARG A 74 -20.96 -17.83 23.08
C ARG A 74 -20.66 -16.38 22.68
N ILE A 75 -20.60 -15.47 23.64
CA ILE A 75 -20.34 -14.04 23.39
C ILE A 75 -18.91 -13.86 22.85
N THR A 76 -17.89 -14.44 23.49
CA THR A 76 -16.50 -14.31 23.04
C THR A 76 -16.27 -14.93 21.66
N SER A 77 -16.94 -16.05 21.35
CA SER A 77 -16.90 -16.66 20.01
C SER A 77 -17.49 -15.75 18.93
N ILE A 78 -18.68 -15.17 19.16
CA ILE A 78 -19.32 -14.25 18.21
C ILE A 78 -18.47 -13.01 18.00
N ILE A 79 -17.92 -12.43 19.07
CA ILE A 79 -17.04 -11.25 19.00
C ILE A 79 -15.77 -11.61 18.22
N GLY A 80 -15.11 -12.72 18.53
CA GLY A 80 -13.91 -13.16 17.84
C GLY A 80 -14.10 -13.36 16.34
N GLN A 81 -15.19 -14.04 15.96
CA GLN A 81 -15.55 -14.23 14.55
C GLN A 81 -15.86 -12.91 13.84
N SER A 82 -16.59 -12.00 14.50
CA SER A 82 -16.93 -10.70 13.91
C SER A 82 -15.69 -9.84 13.69
N ILE A 83 -14.81 -9.74 14.68
CA ILE A 83 -13.55 -8.99 14.56
C ILE A 83 -12.66 -9.64 13.52
N GLY A 84 -12.50 -10.96 13.53
CA GLY A 84 -11.71 -11.69 12.54
C GLY A 84 -12.22 -11.44 11.12
N ALA A 85 -13.52 -11.52 10.88
CA ALA A 85 -14.13 -11.25 9.58
C ALA A 85 -13.85 -9.82 9.09
N VAL A 86 -13.98 -8.81 9.96
CA VAL A 86 -13.66 -7.42 9.63
C VAL A 86 -12.19 -7.27 9.23
N LEU A 87 -11.27 -7.86 9.99
CA LEU A 87 -9.83 -7.83 9.67
C LEU A 87 -9.54 -8.47 8.31
N PHE A 88 -10.19 -9.59 7.97
CA PHE A 88 -10.05 -10.23 6.66
C PHE A 88 -10.57 -9.35 5.52
N ILE A 89 -11.74 -8.71 5.70
CA ILE A 89 -12.34 -7.81 4.71
C ILE A 89 -11.39 -6.65 4.38
N PHE A 90 -10.66 -6.11 5.36
CA PHE A 90 -9.67 -5.06 5.14
C PHE A 90 -8.31 -5.57 4.64
N ALA A 91 -7.92 -6.78 5.00
CA ALA A 91 -6.64 -7.37 4.60
C ALA A 91 -6.60 -7.69 3.09
N VAL A 92 -7.68 -8.23 2.52
CA VAL A 92 -7.72 -8.65 1.11
C VAL A 92 -7.47 -7.48 0.13
N PRO A 93 -8.18 -6.34 0.22
CA PRO A 93 -7.91 -5.20 -0.65
C PRO A 93 -6.49 -4.64 -0.48
N GLY A 94 -6.00 -4.61 0.77
CA GLY A 94 -4.64 -4.16 1.07
C GLY A 94 -3.57 -5.05 0.41
N PHE A 95 -3.76 -6.36 0.43
CA PHE A 95 -2.88 -7.32 -0.22
C PHE A 95 -2.87 -7.15 -1.75
N ILE A 96 -4.05 -7.05 -2.36
CA ILE A 96 -4.22 -6.84 -3.80
C ILE A 96 -3.57 -5.52 -4.24
N CYS A 97 -3.78 -4.45 -3.48
CA CYS A 97 -3.19 -3.15 -3.74
C CYS A 97 -1.67 -3.17 -3.64
N GLY A 98 -1.12 -3.76 -2.57
CA GLY A 98 0.32 -3.90 -2.37
C GLY A 98 0.99 -4.64 -3.52
N TYR A 99 0.40 -5.76 -3.96
CA TYR A 99 0.86 -6.50 -5.13
C TYR A 99 0.78 -5.67 -6.41
N GLY A 100 -0.33 -4.95 -6.63
CA GLY A 100 -0.52 -4.07 -7.78
C GLY A 100 0.49 -2.93 -7.85
N LEU A 101 0.88 -2.34 -6.71
CA LEU A 101 1.89 -1.29 -6.62
C LEU A 101 3.28 -1.79 -6.97
N ILE A 102 3.67 -2.97 -6.47
CA ILE A 102 4.97 -3.59 -6.78
C ILE A 102 5.05 -3.96 -8.27
N THR A 103 3.97 -4.48 -8.83
CA THR A 103 3.88 -4.81 -10.26
C THR A 103 3.61 -3.59 -11.16
N LYS A 104 3.52 -2.39 -10.58
CA LYS A 104 3.32 -1.11 -11.26
C LYS A 104 2.11 -1.07 -12.20
N LYS A 105 1.02 -1.71 -11.81
CA LYS A 105 -0.22 -1.70 -12.59
C LYS A 105 -0.98 -0.39 -12.42
N ALA A 106 -1.54 0.16 -13.51
CA ALA A 106 -2.23 1.45 -13.52
C ALA A 106 -3.42 1.52 -12.54
N TRP A 107 -4.20 0.43 -12.41
CA TRP A 107 -5.34 0.36 -11.51
C TRP A 107 -4.95 0.44 -10.01
N SER A 108 -3.73 0.01 -9.66
CA SER A 108 -3.27 0.02 -8.27
C SER A 108 -3.14 1.43 -7.70
N ARG A 109 -3.01 2.46 -8.54
CA ARG A 109 -2.96 3.85 -8.10
C ARG A 109 -4.29 4.30 -7.49
N VAL A 110 -5.40 4.06 -8.19
CA VAL A 110 -6.75 4.46 -7.71
C VAL A 110 -7.09 3.68 -6.46
N PHE A 111 -6.89 2.36 -6.47
CA PHE A 111 -7.08 1.50 -5.30
C PHE A 111 -6.20 1.92 -4.12
N GLY A 112 -4.94 2.26 -4.37
CA GLY A 112 -4.01 2.73 -3.35
C GLY A 112 -4.46 4.04 -2.69
N ILE A 113 -4.99 4.99 -3.45
CA ILE A 113 -5.53 6.25 -2.92
C ILE A 113 -6.73 5.96 -2.01
N ILE A 114 -7.67 5.13 -2.46
CA ILE A 114 -8.86 4.78 -1.68
C ILE A 114 -8.45 4.08 -0.37
N LEU A 115 -7.57 3.10 -0.44
CA LEU A 115 -7.08 2.38 0.74
C LEU A 115 -6.26 3.28 1.68
N SER A 116 -5.45 4.19 1.14
CA SER A 116 -4.73 5.18 1.95
C SER A 116 -5.69 6.08 2.71
N CYS A 117 -6.78 6.52 2.08
CA CYS A 117 -7.83 7.29 2.76
C CYS A 117 -8.52 6.47 3.88
N LEU A 118 -8.84 5.21 3.61
CA LEU A 118 -9.43 4.32 4.60
C LEU A 118 -8.46 4.03 5.76
N SER A 119 -7.17 3.89 5.46
CA SER A 119 -6.14 3.64 6.46
C SER A 119 -5.96 4.80 7.44
N LEU A 120 -6.34 6.03 7.08
CA LEU A 120 -6.29 7.19 7.98
C LEU A 120 -7.14 6.99 9.26
N PHE A 121 -8.20 6.19 9.18
CA PHE A 121 -9.05 5.88 10.34
C PHE A 121 -8.42 4.86 11.29
N SER A 122 -7.37 4.15 10.88
CA SER A 122 -6.67 3.14 11.71
C SER A 122 -5.49 3.75 12.47
N ILE A 123 -5.79 4.46 13.55
CA ILE A 123 -4.78 5.10 14.42
C ILE A 123 -4.05 4.05 15.28
N PRO A 124 -2.69 4.12 15.41
CA PRO A 124 -1.78 5.12 14.84
C PRO A 124 -1.07 4.67 13.54
N ILE A 125 -0.94 3.36 13.29
CA ILE A 125 -0.10 2.81 12.21
C ILE A 125 -0.71 3.09 10.84
N GLY A 126 -2.02 2.89 10.70
CA GLY A 126 -2.73 3.11 9.45
C GLY A 126 -2.67 4.57 8.99
N THR A 127 -2.70 5.53 9.93
CA THR A 127 -2.60 6.96 9.64
C THR A 127 -1.26 7.31 8.99
N ILE A 128 -0.15 6.77 9.51
CA ILE A 128 1.20 6.99 8.95
C ILE A 128 1.28 6.42 7.53
N ILE A 129 0.82 5.19 7.33
CA ILE A 129 0.79 4.54 6.01
C ILE A 129 -0.12 5.29 5.05
N GLY A 130 -1.28 5.75 5.52
CA GLY A 130 -2.24 6.52 4.73
C GLY A 130 -1.67 7.86 4.25
N ILE A 131 -1.06 8.65 5.11
CA ILE A 131 -0.43 9.94 4.76
C ILE A 131 0.72 9.71 3.77
N TYR A 132 1.60 8.76 4.05
CA TYR A 132 2.71 8.43 3.16
C TYR A 132 2.22 7.92 1.81
N GLY A 133 1.17 7.10 1.79
CA GLY A 133 0.53 6.58 0.59
C GLY A 133 -0.06 7.70 -0.28
N LEU A 134 -0.83 8.60 0.32
CA LEU A 134 -1.38 9.76 -0.38
C LEU A 134 -0.26 10.63 -0.96
N TRP A 135 0.75 10.98 -0.16
CA TRP A 135 1.88 11.79 -0.62
C TRP A 135 2.60 11.14 -1.81
N THR A 136 2.83 9.83 -1.77
CA THR A 136 3.52 9.09 -2.85
C THR A 136 2.65 8.98 -4.10
N LEU A 137 1.34 8.68 -3.96
CA LEU A 137 0.44 8.43 -5.08
C LEU A 137 -0.08 9.70 -5.76
N PHE A 138 -0.10 10.84 -5.05
CA PHE A 138 -0.50 12.13 -5.64
C PHE A 138 0.60 12.79 -6.48
N LYS A 139 1.86 12.34 -6.37
CA LYS A 139 2.92 12.88 -7.22
C LYS A 139 2.71 12.53 -8.70
N ASP A 140 2.90 13.53 -9.57
CA ASP A 140 2.76 13.37 -11.03
C ASP A 140 3.73 12.32 -11.60
N GLU A 141 4.90 12.18 -11.00
CA GLU A 141 5.89 11.16 -11.37
C GLU A 141 5.39 9.73 -11.17
N THR A 142 4.58 9.52 -10.12
CA THR A 142 3.91 8.23 -9.86
C THR A 142 2.87 7.93 -10.92
N LYS A 143 2.15 8.97 -11.38
CA LYS A 143 1.19 8.86 -12.47
C LYS A 143 1.86 8.37 -13.74
N ASP A 144 2.99 8.97 -14.11
CA ASP A 144 3.74 8.61 -15.30
C ASP A 144 4.31 7.17 -15.23
N LEU A 145 4.78 6.75 -14.03
CA LEU A 145 5.32 5.40 -13.84
C LEU A 145 4.25 4.31 -13.89
N LEU A 146 3.06 4.59 -13.36
CA LEU A 146 1.95 3.63 -13.31
C LEU A 146 1.09 3.69 -14.58
N SER A 147 1.07 4.80 -15.32
CA SER A 147 0.35 4.92 -16.60
C SER A 147 1.11 4.32 -17.78
N LYS A 148 2.44 4.24 -17.71
CA LYS A 148 3.26 3.47 -18.65
C LYS A 148 3.14 1.98 -18.29
N SER A 149 2.02 1.35 -18.61
CA SER A 149 2.02 -0.09 -18.88
C SER A 149 3.10 -0.36 -19.92
N PRO A 150 3.98 -1.37 -19.74
CA PRO A 150 4.83 -1.80 -20.85
C PRO A 150 3.89 -2.14 -22.02
N PRO A 151 4.24 -1.76 -23.26
CA PRO A 151 3.47 -2.19 -24.41
C PRO A 151 3.40 -3.72 -24.35
N ILE A 152 2.18 -4.24 -24.38
CA ILE A 152 1.92 -5.67 -24.48
C ILE A 152 2.52 -6.08 -25.82
N GLY A 153 3.66 -6.75 -25.75
CA GLY A 153 4.28 -7.55 -26.81
C GLY A 153 4.25 -7.01 -28.24
N GLU A 154 5.41 -6.58 -28.73
CA GLU A 154 5.88 -6.90 -30.06
C GLU A 154 7.09 -7.82 -29.92
#